data_1d292b339bbae3164774db91a7e4dd2d
#
_entry.id   1d292b339bbae3164774db91a7e4dd2d
#
_cell.length_a   1.000
_cell.length_b   1.000
_cell.length_c   1.000
_cell.angle_alpha   90.00
_cell.angle_beta   90.00
_cell.angle_gamma   90.00
#
_symmetry.space_group_name_H-M   'P 1'
#
loop_
_entity.id
_entity.type
_entity.pdbx_description
1 polymer ?
#
loop_
_entity_poly.entity_id
_entity_poly.type
_entity_poly.pdbx_seq_one_letter_code
_entity_poly.pdbx_strand_id
1 'polypeptide(L)'
;MNTNLNILMKPVKESSDVAVHDRENSNILRFLSAKTFSLLGTNLYTFALALYILKTTGSGTSFAINVLISMLPRILIGPFAGILADRVNKKKLTVVFDLISGGVMFFLAAFAQIYGLKIMFIYTANLFLSILNIFYDTAMNSAIPNLVSSKKLVKINSFTATSSSMAGILSPVIAGVIYSLVPIKLFIIVNGISFILSSMLEIRIDFNFNSDEDRNTQCKITFQTVKKDFKDIWCFLKEQNELMHLLKYLLIINFFLHAFINVLYPYLINHVLHLASVQFGVFQAFYFAGMIVISVLIGNKKEQKNTNIGRGILLTGIISFLLGLPSLGVSVLTGNFIVTVYNIFLIFTMGAALTSINIPAMVAIQRMTPEAMRGRIMGVLGILTAGIAPLGIVLFGIIIDMVHPFILFSLSGICITITGLRLSRDKSLTFIQKSEAVQS
;
A
#
# COMPACT_ATOMS: atom_id res chain seq x y z
N MET A 1 -55.77 -10.71 -34.28
CA MET A 1 -55.61 -11.72 -33.19
C MET A 1 -54.14 -11.86 -32.82
N ASN A 2 -53.44 -10.74 -32.48
CA ASN A 2 -52.00 -10.78 -32.17
C ASN A 2 -51.53 -9.63 -31.24
N THR A 3 -52.41 -9.10 -30.41
CA THR A 3 -52.05 -7.93 -29.52
C THR A 3 -52.04 -8.27 -28.03
N ASN A 4 -52.34 -9.51 -27.61
CA ASN A 4 -52.45 -9.85 -26.19
C ASN A 4 -51.31 -10.72 -25.62
N LEU A 5 -50.27 -11.06 -26.38
CA LEU A 5 -49.15 -11.87 -25.89
C LEU A 5 -48.00 -11.04 -25.28
N ASN A 6 -47.96 -9.73 -25.49
CA ASN A 6 -46.89 -8.86 -25.00
C ASN A 6 -47.10 -8.33 -23.57
N ILE A 7 -48.29 -8.51 -22.98
CA ILE A 7 -48.59 -7.97 -21.64
C ILE A 7 -48.24 -8.98 -20.52
N LEU A 8 -48.19 -10.28 -20.83
CA LEU A 8 -47.90 -11.35 -19.84
C LEU A 8 -46.38 -11.66 -19.66
N MET A 9 -45.50 -11.16 -20.53
CA MET A 9 -44.05 -11.40 -20.39
C MET A 9 -43.27 -10.30 -19.67
N LYS A 10 -43.84 -9.12 -19.42
CA LYS A 10 -43.17 -8.03 -18.68
C LYS A 10 -42.90 -8.33 -17.20
N PRO A 11 -43.79 -8.87 -16.39
CA PRO A 11 -43.58 -9.05 -14.96
C PRO A 11 -42.52 -10.11 -14.61
N VAL A 12 -42.31 -11.13 -15.46
CA VAL A 12 -41.32 -12.19 -15.20
C VAL A 12 -39.90 -11.69 -15.47
N LYS A 13 -39.70 -10.81 -16.45
CA LYS A 13 -38.36 -10.25 -16.77
C LYS A 13 -37.92 -9.22 -15.76
N GLU A 14 -38.82 -8.36 -15.29
CA GLU A 14 -38.51 -7.37 -14.22
C GLU A 14 -38.18 -8.05 -12.89
N SER A 15 -38.89 -9.13 -12.53
CA SER A 15 -38.60 -9.86 -11.28
C SER A 15 -37.25 -10.61 -11.35
N SER A 16 -36.86 -11.14 -12.52
CA SER A 16 -35.55 -11.77 -12.71
C SER A 16 -34.40 -10.75 -12.68
N ASP A 17 -34.57 -9.58 -13.28
CA ASP A 17 -33.57 -8.52 -13.30
C ASP A 17 -33.34 -7.91 -11.89
N VAL A 18 -34.40 -7.74 -11.09
CA VAL A 18 -34.34 -7.31 -9.70
C VAL A 18 -33.59 -8.33 -8.84
N ALA A 19 -33.94 -9.63 -8.98
CA ALA A 19 -33.27 -10.69 -8.22
C ALA A 19 -31.78 -10.83 -8.56
N VAL A 20 -31.38 -10.65 -9.81
CA VAL A 20 -29.99 -10.63 -10.26
C VAL A 20 -29.27 -9.41 -9.66
N HIS A 21 -29.91 -8.24 -9.68
CA HIS A 21 -29.35 -7.01 -9.14
C HIS A 21 -29.09 -7.08 -7.62
N ASP A 22 -30.03 -7.69 -6.87
CA ASP A 22 -29.91 -7.89 -5.41
C ASP A 22 -28.80 -8.90 -5.06
N ARG A 23 -28.68 -9.98 -5.82
CA ARG A 23 -27.59 -10.97 -5.67
C ARG A 23 -26.23 -10.33 -5.89
N GLU A 24 -26.09 -9.51 -6.94
CA GLU A 24 -24.86 -8.79 -7.26
C GLU A 24 -24.48 -7.77 -6.17
N ASN A 25 -25.44 -6.99 -5.66
CA ASN A 25 -25.21 -6.04 -4.58
C ASN A 25 -24.79 -6.77 -3.28
N SER A 26 -25.43 -7.91 -2.99
CA SER A 26 -25.08 -8.75 -1.85
C SER A 26 -23.65 -9.30 -1.95
N ASN A 27 -23.22 -9.71 -3.16
CA ASN A 27 -21.84 -10.12 -3.42
C ASN A 27 -20.85 -8.99 -3.18
N ILE A 28 -21.14 -7.80 -3.70
CA ILE A 28 -20.30 -6.61 -3.48
C ILE A 28 -20.15 -6.32 -1.99
N LEU A 29 -21.26 -6.32 -1.26
CA LEU A 29 -21.25 -6.01 0.18
C LEU A 29 -20.44 -7.05 0.96
N ARG A 30 -20.65 -8.35 0.70
CA ARG A 30 -19.91 -9.44 1.37
C ARG A 30 -18.42 -9.38 1.05
N PHE A 31 -18.06 -9.16 -0.21
CA PHE A 31 -16.68 -9.03 -0.65
C PHE A 31 -15.97 -7.84 0.03
N LEU A 32 -16.60 -6.66 0.02
CA LEU A 32 -16.05 -5.45 0.63
C LEU A 32 -15.93 -5.62 2.15
N SER A 33 -16.95 -6.19 2.81
CA SER A 33 -16.92 -6.43 4.25
C SER A 33 -15.81 -7.42 4.63
N ALA A 34 -15.71 -8.57 3.93
CA ALA A 34 -14.65 -9.54 4.17
C ALA A 34 -13.27 -8.90 4.04
N LYS A 35 -13.02 -8.25 2.89
CA LYS A 35 -11.73 -7.59 2.63
C LYS A 35 -11.43 -6.48 3.64
N THR A 36 -12.43 -5.71 4.06
CA THR A 36 -12.24 -4.62 5.03
C THR A 36 -11.92 -5.16 6.41
N PHE A 37 -12.59 -6.23 6.88
CA PHE A 37 -12.27 -6.86 8.18
C PHE A 37 -10.85 -7.41 8.21
N SER A 38 -10.46 -8.18 7.19
CA SER A 38 -9.11 -8.74 7.08
C SER A 38 -8.05 -7.63 7.04
N LEU A 39 -8.28 -6.58 6.23
CA LEU A 39 -7.36 -5.47 6.05
C LEU A 39 -7.22 -4.60 7.31
N LEU A 40 -8.33 -4.27 7.98
CA LEU A 40 -8.31 -3.49 9.23
C LEU A 40 -7.58 -4.27 10.33
N GLY A 41 -7.91 -5.54 10.53
CA GLY A 41 -7.25 -6.39 11.52
C GLY A 41 -5.74 -6.45 11.28
N THR A 42 -5.34 -6.72 10.04
CA THR A 42 -3.92 -6.80 9.66
C THR A 42 -3.19 -5.47 9.85
N ASN A 43 -3.79 -4.35 9.45
CA ASN A 43 -3.15 -3.04 9.60
C ASN A 43 -3.04 -2.61 11.07
N LEU A 44 -4.08 -2.86 11.89
CA LEU A 44 -4.05 -2.59 13.33
C LEU A 44 -2.93 -3.41 14.01
N TYR A 45 -2.88 -4.72 13.71
CA TYR A 45 -1.84 -5.62 14.22
C TYR A 45 -0.45 -5.19 13.78
N THR A 46 -0.24 -4.94 12.49
CA THR A 46 1.07 -4.58 11.93
C THR A 46 1.60 -3.29 12.55
N PHE A 47 0.73 -2.28 12.73
CA PHE A 47 1.12 -1.02 13.37
C PHE A 47 1.48 -1.22 14.85
N ALA A 48 0.63 -1.91 15.62
CA ALA A 48 0.91 -2.19 17.02
C ALA A 48 2.17 -3.04 17.20
N LEU A 49 2.40 -3.99 16.30
CA LEU A 49 3.58 -4.85 16.32
C LEU A 49 4.87 -4.06 16.05
N ALA A 50 4.82 -3.13 15.10
CA ALA A 50 5.94 -2.24 14.80
C ALA A 50 6.35 -1.45 16.05
N LEU A 51 5.38 -0.87 16.77
CA LEU A 51 5.62 -0.19 18.04
C LEU A 51 6.15 -1.12 19.12
N TYR A 52 5.60 -2.34 19.23
CA TYR A 52 6.02 -3.34 20.20
C TYR A 52 7.47 -3.74 20.00
N ILE A 53 7.87 -4.08 18.77
CA ILE A 53 9.25 -4.47 18.44
C ILE A 53 10.20 -3.34 18.80
N LEU A 54 9.92 -2.12 18.39
CA LEU A 54 10.78 -0.98 18.64
C LEU A 54 10.90 -0.67 20.14
N LYS A 55 9.79 -0.72 20.88
CA LYS A 55 9.75 -0.50 22.34
C LYS A 55 10.51 -1.59 23.11
N THR A 56 10.41 -2.85 22.66
CA THR A 56 10.98 -3.98 23.37
C THR A 56 12.47 -4.15 23.09
N THR A 57 12.91 -3.87 21.85
CA THR A 57 14.31 -4.08 21.43
C THR A 57 15.14 -2.81 21.47
N GLY A 58 14.53 -1.63 21.34
CA GLY A 58 15.22 -0.37 21.14
C GLY A 58 16.01 -0.31 19.82
N SER A 59 15.86 -1.30 18.93
CA SER A 59 16.71 -1.51 17.76
C SER A 59 15.95 -1.23 16.45
N GLY A 60 16.49 -0.31 15.65
CA GLY A 60 16.02 -0.04 14.30
C GLY A 60 16.26 -1.23 13.37
N THR A 61 17.32 -2.01 13.61
CA THR A 61 17.60 -3.26 12.88
C THR A 61 16.47 -4.28 13.08
N SER A 62 16.04 -4.53 14.32
CA SER A 62 14.93 -5.46 14.61
C SER A 62 13.62 -5.01 13.95
N PHE A 63 13.36 -3.71 13.96
CA PHE A 63 12.22 -3.13 13.28
C PHE A 63 12.31 -3.32 11.75
N ALA A 64 13.48 -3.03 11.15
CA ALA A 64 13.71 -3.18 9.71
C ALA A 64 13.58 -4.64 9.25
N ILE A 65 14.07 -5.61 10.04
CA ILE A 65 13.91 -7.05 9.77
C ILE A 65 12.42 -7.42 9.72
N ASN A 66 11.61 -6.90 10.64
CA ASN A 66 10.16 -7.17 10.63
C ASN A 66 9.49 -6.66 9.34
N VAL A 67 9.84 -5.44 8.91
CA VAL A 67 9.32 -4.87 7.66
C VAL A 67 9.80 -5.68 6.44
N LEU A 68 11.06 -6.09 6.43
CA LEU A 68 11.63 -6.94 5.39
C LEU A 68 10.88 -8.28 5.26
N ILE A 69 10.63 -8.95 6.38
CA ILE A 69 9.87 -10.21 6.45
C ILE A 69 8.46 -10.04 5.87
N SER A 70 7.84 -8.89 6.06
CA SER A 70 6.51 -8.59 5.51
C SER A 70 6.52 -8.30 3.99
N MET A 71 7.61 -7.73 3.46
CA MET A 71 7.70 -7.29 2.06
C MET A 71 8.38 -8.29 1.12
N LEU A 72 9.44 -8.97 1.60
CA LEU A 72 10.27 -9.86 0.78
C LEU A 72 9.48 -11.02 0.14
N PRO A 73 8.60 -11.71 0.86
CA PRO A 73 7.79 -12.79 0.26
C PRO A 73 6.93 -12.29 -0.91
N ARG A 74 6.42 -11.07 -0.86
CA ARG A 74 5.61 -10.50 -1.95
C ARG A 74 6.39 -10.42 -3.26
N ILE A 75 7.66 -10.08 -3.20
CA ILE A 75 8.53 -9.99 -4.38
C ILE A 75 8.86 -11.37 -4.92
N LEU A 76 9.18 -12.31 -4.02
CA LEU A 76 9.64 -13.66 -4.41
C LEU A 76 8.49 -14.58 -4.82
N ILE A 77 7.38 -14.54 -4.10
CA ILE A 77 6.26 -15.49 -4.24
C ILE A 77 5.11 -14.91 -5.06
N GLY A 78 5.00 -13.57 -5.20
CA GLY A 78 3.91 -12.93 -5.93
C GLY A 78 3.62 -13.50 -7.32
N PRO A 79 4.62 -13.73 -8.19
CA PRO A 79 4.39 -14.35 -9.50
C PRO A 79 3.80 -15.76 -9.42
N PHE A 80 4.22 -16.57 -8.43
CA PHE A 80 3.69 -17.92 -8.19
C PHE A 80 2.25 -17.88 -7.66
N ALA A 81 1.95 -16.90 -6.82
CA ALA A 81 0.59 -16.70 -6.30
C ALA A 81 -0.39 -16.38 -7.43
N GLY A 82 0.01 -15.59 -8.44
CA GLY A 82 -0.79 -15.34 -9.63
C GLY A 82 -1.14 -16.62 -10.38
N ILE A 83 -0.13 -17.44 -10.65
CA ILE A 83 -0.33 -18.73 -11.35
C ILE A 83 -1.27 -19.67 -10.57
N LEU A 84 -1.13 -19.71 -9.25
CA LEU A 84 -1.97 -20.55 -8.40
C LEU A 84 -3.42 -20.05 -8.37
N ALA A 85 -3.62 -18.72 -8.27
CA ALA A 85 -4.93 -18.08 -8.26
C ALA A 85 -5.72 -18.31 -9.57
N ASP A 86 -5.02 -18.49 -10.69
CA ASP A 86 -5.66 -18.78 -11.99
C ASP A 86 -6.05 -20.25 -12.14
N ARG A 87 -5.38 -21.18 -11.43
CA ARG A 87 -5.57 -22.61 -11.57
C ARG A 87 -6.44 -23.25 -10.49
N VAL A 88 -6.55 -22.63 -9.33
CA VAL A 88 -7.29 -23.15 -8.18
C VAL A 88 -8.59 -22.40 -8.01
N ASN A 89 -9.60 -23.07 -7.46
CA ASN A 89 -10.85 -22.44 -7.10
C ASN A 89 -10.60 -21.27 -6.14
N LYS A 90 -10.84 -20.05 -6.63
CA LYS A 90 -10.57 -18.78 -5.93
C LYS A 90 -11.27 -18.72 -4.57
N LYS A 91 -12.51 -19.22 -4.47
CA LYS A 91 -13.26 -19.30 -3.22
C LYS A 91 -12.56 -20.18 -2.19
N LYS A 92 -12.13 -21.40 -2.59
CA LYS A 92 -11.39 -22.29 -1.68
C LYS A 92 -10.09 -21.64 -1.23
N LEU A 93 -9.40 -20.96 -2.13
CA LEU A 93 -8.11 -20.36 -1.88
C LEU A 93 -8.23 -19.21 -0.87
N THR A 94 -9.19 -18.28 -1.04
CA THR A 94 -9.40 -17.17 -0.10
C THR A 94 -9.80 -17.68 1.29
N VAL A 95 -10.83 -18.51 1.37
CA VAL A 95 -11.34 -19.04 2.65
C VAL A 95 -10.28 -19.83 3.42
N VAL A 96 -9.54 -20.73 2.74
CA VAL A 96 -8.52 -21.56 3.39
C VAL A 96 -7.34 -20.70 3.88
N PHE A 97 -6.88 -19.75 3.09
CA PHE A 97 -5.76 -18.91 3.51
C PHE A 97 -6.12 -17.97 4.67
N ASP A 98 -7.34 -17.41 4.70
CA ASP A 98 -7.80 -16.62 5.85
C ASP A 98 -7.96 -17.49 7.10
N LEU A 99 -8.52 -18.71 6.99
CA LEU A 99 -8.62 -19.65 8.12
C LEU A 99 -7.23 -20.03 8.67
N ILE A 100 -6.27 -20.33 7.80
CA ILE A 100 -4.90 -20.64 8.22
C ILE A 100 -4.25 -19.41 8.87
N SER A 101 -4.46 -18.20 8.32
CA SER A 101 -3.96 -16.94 8.90
C SER A 101 -4.51 -16.72 10.29
N GLY A 102 -5.82 -16.92 10.49
CA GLY A 102 -6.45 -16.91 11.81
C GLY A 102 -5.83 -17.94 12.76
N GLY A 103 -5.61 -19.17 12.28
CA GLY A 103 -4.95 -20.24 13.03
C GLY A 103 -3.53 -19.87 13.48
N VAL A 104 -2.72 -19.28 12.59
CA VAL A 104 -1.37 -18.77 12.91
C VAL A 104 -1.42 -17.73 14.02
N MET A 105 -2.39 -16.80 13.97
CA MET A 105 -2.53 -15.76 14.99
C MET A 105 -2.94 -16.35 16.35
N PHE A 106 -3.89 -17.28 16.40
CA PHE A 106 -4.28 -17.94 17.64
C PHE A 106 -3.16 -18.82 18.21
N PHE A 107 -2.42 -19.50 17.34
CA PHE A 107 -1.24 -20.25 17.75
C PHE A 107 -0.17 -19.34 18.35
N LEU A 108 0.11 -18.18 17.72
CA LEU A 108 1.04 -17.20 18.26
C LEU A 108 0.55 -16.67 19.63
N ALA A 109 -0.75 -16.40 19.78
CA ALA A 109 -1.33 -15.94 21.04
C ALA A 109 -1.20 -16.99 22.16
N ALA A 110 -1.45 -18.26 21.85
CA ALA A 110 -1.31 -19.38 22.78
C ALA A 110 0.16 -19.58 23.19
N PHE A 111 1.07 -19.58 22.22
CA PHE A 111 2.51 -19.68 22.49
C PHE A 111 3.01 -18.49 23.33
N ALA A 112 2.55 -17.28 23.03
CA ALA A 112 2.87 -16.08 23.81
C ALA A 112 2.37 -16.15 25.26
N GLN A 113 1.31 -16.93 25.52
CA GLN A 113 0.81 -17.14 26.89
C GLN A 113 1.72 -18.09 27.71
N ILE A 114 2.27 -19.11 27.06
CA ILE A 114 3.05 -20.18 27.72
C ILE A 114 4.53 -19.78 27.84
N TYR A 115 5.14 -19.30 26.77
CA TYR A 115 6.58 -19.05 26.65
C TYR A 115 6.98 -17.58 26.66
N GLY A 116 6.01 -16.66 26.77
CA GLY A 116 6.20 -15.23 26.53
C GLY A 116 6.28 -14.89 25.04
N LEU A 117 6.08 -13.63 24.71
CA LEU A 117 6.11 -13.14 23.34
C LEU A 117 7.57 -12.83 22.92
N LYS A 118 8.29 -13.85 22.47
CA LYS A 118 9.66 -13.70 21.95
C LYS A 118 9.62 -13.18 20.50
N ILE A 119 10.56 -12.30 20.14
CA ILE A 119 10.65 -11.69 18.81
C ILE A 119 10.77 -12.72 17.69
N MET A 120 11.47 -13.82 17.93
CA MET A 120 11.62 -14.89 16.95
C MET A 120 10.26 -15.51 16.56
N PHE A 121 9.36 -15.69 17.52
CA PHE A 121 8.01 -16.21 17.24
C PHE A 121 7.19 -15.21 16.42
N ILE A 122 7.36 -13.91 16.69
CA ILE A 122 6.73 -12.83 15.92
C ILE A 122 7.22 -12.86 14.48
N TYR A 123 8.53 -12.91 14.26
CA TYR A 123 9.11 -12.95 12.90
C TYR A 123 8.64 -14.17 12.13
N THR A 124 8.61 -15.32 12.77
CA THR A 124 8.13 -16.57 12.15
C THR A 124 6.66 -16.47 11.77
N ALA A 125 5.80 -16.00 12.67
CA ALA A 125 4.37 -15.79 12.39
C ALA A 125 4.16 -14.78 11.26
N ASN A 126 4.89 -13.64 11.27
CA ASN A 126 4.79 -12.63 10.22
C ASN A 126 5.25 -13.14 8.86
N LEU A 127 6.26 -13.99 8.80
CA LEU A 127 6.70 -14.63 7.57
C LEU A 127 5.57 -15.50 6.98
N PHE A 128 4.97 -16.36 7.81
CA PHE A 128 3.82 -17.16 7.38
C PHE A 128 2.64 -16.31 6.94
N LEU A 129 2.26 -15.31 7.74
CA LEU A 129 1.18 -14.39 7.39
C LEU A 129 1.44 -13.64 6.08
N SER A 130 2.65 -13.15 5.86
CA SER A 130 2.98 -12.44 4.61
C SER A 130 2.84 -13.34 3.39
N ILE A 131 3.25 -14.60 3.50
CA ILE A 131 3.08 -15.61 2.43
C ILE A 131 1.60 -15.88 2.18
N LEU A 132 0.82 -16.13 3.22
CA LEU A 132 -0.62 -16.42 3.12
C LEU A 132 -1.38 -15.22 2.52
N ASN A 133 -1.07 -14.00 2.98
CA ASN A 133 -1.68 -12.77 2.48
C ASN A 133 -1.42 -12.52 0.98
N ILE A 134 -0.25 -12.92 0.45
CA ILE A 134 0.03 -12.77 -0.99
C ILE A 134 -0.93 -13.63 -1.82
N PHE A 135 -1.11 -14.88 -1.43
CA PHE A 135 -2.04 -15.78 -2.12
C PHE A 135 -3.49 -15.29 -1.96
N TYR A 136 -3.87 -14.88 -0.76
CA TYR A 136 -5.19 -14.31 -0.47
C TYR A 136 -5.47 -13.08 -1.33
N ASP A 137 -4.62 -12.05 -1.28
CA ASP A 137 -4.78 -10.81 -2.04
C ASP A 137 -4.87 -11.07 -3.54
N THR A 138 -4.03 -11.98 -4.05
CA THR A 138 -4.01 -12.31 -5.47
C THR A 138 -5.30 -13.00 -5.89
N ALA A 139 -5.79 -13.96 -5.10
CA ALA A 139 -7.03 -14.67 -5.36
C ALA A 139 -8.24 -13.73 -5.30
N MET A 140 -8.33 -12.88 -4.25
CA MET A 140 -9.40 -11.91 -4.08
C MET A 140 -9.45 -10.89 -5.22
N ASN A 141 -8.29 -10.31 -5.59
CA ASN A 141 -8.25 -9.33 -6.66
C ASN A 141 -8.57 -9.95 -8.04
N SER A 142 -8.10 -11.17 -8.30
CA SER A 142 -8.41 -11.89 -9.54
C SER A 142 -9.86 -12.37 -9.62
N ALA A 143 -10.58 -12.44 -8.49
CA ALA A 143 -11.98 -12.84 -8.44
C ALA A 143 -12.95 -11.70 -8.78
N ILE A 144 -12.55 -10.43 -8.65
CA ILE A 144 -13.44 -9.27 -8.86
C ILE A 144 -14.28 -9.34 -10.14
N PRO A 145 -13.73 -9.68 -11.32
CA PRO A 145 -14.53 -9.79 -12.54
C PRO A 145 -15.60 -10.89 -12.50
N ASN A 146 -15.40 -11.92 -11.67
CA ASN A 146 -16.33 -13.03 -11.54
C ASN A 146 -17.48 -12.73 -10.56
N LEU A 147 -17.35 -11.70 -9.72
CA LEU A 147 -18.31 -11.35 -8.67
C LEU A 147 -19.43 -10.44 -9.16
N VAL A 148 -19.18 -9.67 -10.23
CA VAL A 148 -20.07 -8.60 -10.70
C VAL A 148 -20.10 -8.53 -12.22
N SER A 149 -21.16 -7.94 -12.74
CA SER A 149 -21.29 -7.60 -14.16
C SER A 149 -20.26 -6.52 -14.56
N SER A 150 -19.95 -6.44 -15.86
CA SER A 150 -19.00 -5.43 -16.40
C SER A 150 -19.41 -3.99 -16.05
N LYS A 151 -20.71 -3.72 -15.89
CA LYS A 151 -21.25 -2.41 -15.51
C LYS A 151 -20.87 -1.98 -14.08
N LYS A 152 -20.66 -2.93 -13.16
CA LYS A 152 -20.32 -2.65 -11.76
C LYS A 152 -18.83 -2.85 -11.42
N LEU A 153 -17.98 -3.24 -12.38
CA LEU A 153 -16.55 -3.41 -12.15
C LEU A 153 -15.87 -2.12 -11.62
N VAL A 154 -16.21 -0.97 -12.19
CA VAL A 154 -15.68 0.31 -11.72
C VAL A 154 -16.10 0.57 -10.27
N LYS A 155 -17.38 0.28 -9.95
CA LYS A 155 -17.94 0.50 -8.61
C LYS A 155 -17.23 -0.35 -7.55
N ILE A 156 -17.07 -1.67 -7.77
CA ILE A 156 -16.42 -2.56 -6.79
C ILE A 156 -14.95 -2.20 -6.61
N ASN A 157 -14.22 -1.87 -7.70
CA ASN A 157 -12.82 -1.43 -7.62
C ASN A 157 -12.68 -0.10 -6.87
N SER A 158 -13.56 0.86 -7.10
CA SER A 158 -13.56 2.15 -6.39
C SER A 158 -13.80 1.96 -4.89
N PHE A 159 -14.80 1.15 -4.50
CA PHE A 159 -15.03 0.84 -3.09
C PHE A 159 -13.89 0.05 -2.45
N THR A 160 -13.25 -0.87 -3.18
CA THR A 160 -12.06 -1.57 -2.70
C THR A 160 -10.91 -0.60 -2.42
N ALA A 161 -10.66 0.33 -3.33
CA ALA A 161 -9.64 1.37 -3.14
C ALA A 161 -9.98 2.28 -1.96
N THR A 162 -11.25 2.69 -1.83
CA THR A 162 -11.73 3.49 -0.69
C THR A 162 -11.53 2.75 0.63
N SER A 163 -11.92 1.47 0.72
CA SER A 163 -11.73 0.65 1.94
C SER A 163 -10.25 0.53 2.32
N SER A 164 -9.38 0.32 1.32
CA SER A 164 -7.93 0.25 1.55
C SER A 164 -7.36 1.58 2.06
N SER A 165 -7.80 2.69 1.48
CA SER A 165 -7.38 4.03 1.92
C SER A 165 -7.88 4.35 3.33
N MET A 166 -9.15 4.05 3.63
CA MET A 166 -9.72 4.24 4.96
C MET A 166 -9.01 3.37 6.01
N ALA A 167 -8.74 2.11 5.70
CA ALA A 167 -7.99 1.24 6.59
C ALA A 167 -6.56 1.77 6.83
N GLY A 168 -5.89 2.25 5.78
CA GLY A 168 -4.56 2.86 5.90
C GLY A 168 -4.53 4.10 6.79
N ILE A 169 -5.59 4.93 6.75
CA ILE A 169 -5.71 6.15 7.57
C ILE A 169 -6.13 5.83 9.00
N LEU A 170 -7.18 5.02 9.17
CA LEU A 170 -7.80 4.79 10.47
C LEU A 170 -6.98 3.84 11.34
N SER A 171 -6.34 2.81 10.75
CA SER A 171 -5.65 1.79 11.54
C SER A 171 -4.50 2.34 12.40
N PRO A 172 -3.61 3.22 11.91
CA PRO A 172 -2.56 3.79 12.75
C PRO A 172 -3.10 4.61 13.92
N VAL A 173 -4.17 5.39 13.69
CA VAL A 173 -4.82 6.21 14.72
C VAL A 173 -5.44 5.33 15.80
N ILE A 174 -6.27 4.39 15.37
CA ILE A 174 -6.97 3.46 16.27
C ILE A 174 -5.96 2.59 17.02
N ALA A 175 -4.97 2.03 16.31
CA ALA A 175 -3.95 1.19 16.91
C ALA A 175 -3.06 1.98 17.88
N GLY A 176 -2.70 3.22 17.56
CA GLY A 176 -1.90 4.08 18.44
C GLY A 176 -2.60 4.38 19.76
N VAL A 177 -3.91 4.67 19.72
CA VAL A 177 -4.73 4.87 20.91
C VAL A 177 -4.88 3.57 21.70
N ILE A 178 -5.31 2.48 21.05
CA ILE A 178 -5.57 1.21 21.70
C ILE A 178 -4.27 0.61 22.27
N TYR A 179 -3.14 0.74 21.57
CA TYR A 179 -1.85 0.20 22.02
C TYR A 179 -1.36 0.81 23.36
N SER A 180 -1.78 2.03 23.69
CA SER A 180 -1.46 2.64 24.97
C SER A 180 -2.29 2.06 26.14
N LEU A 181 -3.40 1.40 25.85
CA LEU A 181 -4.38 0.94 26.83
C LEU A 181 -4.34 -0.59 27.02
N VAL A 182 -3.94 -1.34 25.99
CA VAL A 182 -4.03 -2.81 26.00
C VAL A 182 -2.73 -3.48 25.54
N PRO A 183 -2.44 -4.70 26.02
CA PRO A 183 -1.26 -5.43 25.63
C PRO A 183 -1.32 -5.88 24.16
N ILE A 184 -0.15 -6.04 23.51
CA ILE A 184 -0.01 -6.50 22.13
C ILE A 184 -0.73 -7.83 21.85
N LYS A 185 -0.87 -8.70 22.86
CA LYS A 185 -1.60 -9.96 22.75
C LYS A 185 -3.04 -9.78 22.27
N LEU A 186 -3.71 -8.68 22.67
CA LEU A 186 -5.06 -8.38 22.20
C LEU A 186 -5.11 -8.10 20.70
N PHE A 187 -4.11 -7.38 20.17
CA PHE A 187 -4.01 -7.13 18.73
C PHE A 187 -3.82 -8.44 17.93
N ILE A 188 -3.04 -9.38 18.49
CA ILE A 188 -2.86 -10.71 17.89
C ILE A 188 -4.20 -11.44 17.82
N ILE A 189 -4.96 -11.47 18.93
CA ILE A 189 -6.27 -12.12 19.00
C ILE A 189 -7.29 -11.46 18.08
N VAL A 190 -7.37 -10.12 18.10
CA VAL A 190 -8.30 -9.36 17.25
C VAL A 190 -8.01 -9.60 15.77
N ASN A 191 -6.74 -9.64 15.37
CA ASN A 191 -6.37 -9.97 14.00
C ASN A 191 -6.75 -11.42 13.64
N GLY A 192 -6.55 -12.39 14.55
CA GLY A 192 -7.03 -13.75 14.38
C GLY A 192 -8.54 -13.83 14.16
N ILE A 193 -9.32 -13.09 14.97
CA ILE A 193 -10.79 -13.00 14.84
C ILE A 193 -11.16 -12.35 13.51
N SER A 194 -10.46 -11.29 13.08
CA SER A 194 -10.76 -10.61 11.81
C SER A 194 -10.63 -11.54 10.60
N PHE A 195 -9.62 -12.42 10.57
CA PHE A 195 -9.45 -13.43 9.54
C PHE A 195 -10.59 -14.47 9.54
N ILE A 196 -11.03 -14.91 10.73
CA ILE A 196 -12.16 -15.84 10.83
C ILE A 196 -13.46 -15.18 10.34
N LEU A 197 -13.73 -13.94 10.74
CA LEU A 197 -14.90 -13.19 10.27
C LEU A 197 -14.87 -12.97 8.75
N SER A 198 -13.69 -12.64 8.20
CA SER A 198 -13.49 -12.52 6.76
C SER A 198 -13.84 -13.83 6.05
N SER A 199 -13.27 -14.95 6.50
CA SER A 199 -13.52 -16.27 5.91
C SER A 199 -15.00 -16.68 5.96
N MET A 200 -15.70 -16.37 7.05
CA MET A 200 -17.15 -16.65 7.17
C MET A 200 -17.98 -15.86 6.16
N LEU A 201 -17.58 -14.61 5.86
CA LEU A 201 -18.23 -13.82 4.80
C LEU A 201 -17.91 -14.36 3.41
N GLU A 202 -16.66 -14.78 3.18
CA GLU A 202 -16.20 -15.33 1.90
C GLU A 202 -16.90 -16.61 1.50
N ILE A 203 -17.21 -17.49 2.46
CA ILE A 203 -18.02 -18.69 2.21
C ILE A 203 -19.38 -18.33 1.57
N ARG A 204 -19.94 -17.17 1.89
CA ARG A 204 -21.24 -16.70 1.39
C ARG A 204 -21.13 -15.89 0.08
N ILE A 205 -19.94 -15.63 -0.44
CA ILE A 205 -19.73 -14.96 -1.73
C ILE A 205 -19.95 -15.96 -2.85
N ASP A 206 -20.69 -15.53 -3.88
CA ASP A 206 -20.83 -16.26 -5.12
C ASP A 206 -19.72 -15.86 -6.10
N PHE A 207 -18.66 -16.66 -6.14
CA PHE A 207 -17.49 -16.44 -7.00
C PHE A 207 -17.75 -16.83 -8.47
N ASN A 208 -18.89 -17.41 -8.76
CA ASN A 208 -19.27 -17.85 -10.12
C ASN A 208 -20.39 -16.99 -10.73
N PHE A 209 -20.76 -15.89 -10.10
CA PHE A 209 -21.88 -15.04 -10.54
C PHE A 209 -21.74 -14.57 -12.01
N ASN A 210 -20.54 -14.25 -12.45
CA ASN A 210 -20.25 -13.78 -13.82
C ASN A 210 -19.12 -14.61 -14.47
N SER A 211 -19.04 -15.90 -14.14
CA SER A 211 -18.12 -16.81 -14.80
C SER A 211 -18.77 -17.33 -16.08
N ASP A 212 -18.43 -16.76 -17.24
CA ASP A 212 -18.64 -17.43 -18.52
C ASP A 212 -17.76 -18.68 -18.52
N GLU A 213 -18.37 -19.86 -18.65
CA GLU A 213 -17.67 -21.14 -18.78
C GLU A 213 -16.68 -21.16 -19.96
N ASP A 214 -16.87 -20.29 -20.96
CA ASP A 214 -16.05 -20.16 -22.17
C ASP A 214 -14.83 -19.24 -22.05
N ARG A 215 -14.59 -18.53 -20.92
CA ARG A 215 -13.37 -17.73 -20.73
C ARG A 215 -12.15 -18.56 -20.34
N ASN A 216 -12.04 -19.77 -20.83
CA ASN A 216 -10.83 -20.61 -20.81
C ASN A 216 -9.75 -20.13 -21.81
N THR A 217 -9.71 -18.85 -22.16
CA THR A 217 -8.50 -18.26 -22.75
C THR A 217 -7.45 -18.10 -21.64
N GLN A 218 -6.97 -19.26 -21.21
CA GLN A 218 -5.74 -19.39 -20.43
C GLN A 218 -4.59 -18.82 -21.27
N CYS A 219 -4.35 -17.52 -21.14
CA CYS A 219 -3.05 -16.99 -21.47
C CYS A 219 -2.07 -17.70 -20.52
N LYS A 220 -1.40 -18.75 -21.03
CA LYS A 220 -0.38 -19.49 -20.28
C LYS A 220 0.73 -18.49 -19.95
N ILE A 221 0.66 -17.89 -18.76
CA ILE A 221 1.78 -17.12 -18.24
C ILE A 221 2.89 -18.13 -17.98
N THR A 222 3.75 -18.31 -18.97
CA THR A 222 4.95 -19.13 -18.86
C THR A 222 6.08 -18.22 -18.38
N PHE A 223 6.99 -18.74 -17.56
CA PHE A 223 8.18 -17.99 -17.14
C PHE A 223 8.93 -17.38 -18.33
N GLN A 224 8.92 -18.05 -19.49
CA GLN A 224 9.47 -17.54 -20.75
C GLN A 224 8.71 -16.31 -21.27
N THR A 225 7.39 -16.26 -21.14
CA THR A 225 6.55 -15.11 -21.53
C THR A 225 6.87 -13.90 -20.65
N VAL A 226 6.97 -14.10 -19.34
CA VAL A 226 7.34 -13.05 -18.38
C VAL A 226 8.75 -12.52 -18.67
N LYS A 227 9.71 -13.41 -18.95
CA LYS A 227 11.09 -13.04 -19.31
C LYS A 227 11.14 -12.25 -20.62
N LYS A 228 10.34 -12.64 -21.62
CA LYS A 228 10.22 -11.93 -22.90
C LYS A 228 9.61 -10.56 -22.71
N ASP A 229 8.48 -10.48 -22.00
CA ASP A 229 7.81 -9.21 -21.68
C ASP A 229 8.76 -8.26 -20.92
N PHE A 230 9.53 -8.76 -19.97
CA PHE A 230 10.54 -7.98 -19.25
C PHE A 230 11.65 -7.46 -20.18
N LYS A 231 12.10 -8.28 -21.12
CA LYS A 231 13.12 -7.90 -22.12
C LYS A 231 12.56 -6.82 -23.06
N ASP A 232 11.35 -7.00 -23.57
CA ASP A 232 10.70 -6.06 -24.49
C ASP A 232 10.47 -4.69 -23.80
N ILE A 233 10.03 -4.70 -22.53
CA ILE A 233 9.88 -3.49 -21.72
C ILE A 233 11.24 -2.82 -21.49
N TRP A 234 12.27 -3.59 -21.18
CA TRP A 234 13.61 -3.05 -20.94
C TRP A 234 14.22 -2.42 -22.20
N CYS A 235 13.99 -3.02 -23.37
CA CYS A 235 14.37 -2.44 -24.66
C CYS A 235 13.61 -1.13 -24.90
N PHE A 236 12.29 -1.11 -24.72
CA PHE A 236 11.48 0.09 -24.85
C PHE A 236 11.94 1.21 -23.90
N LEU A 237 12.20 0.89 -22.63
CA LEU A 237 12.67 1.88 -21.64
C LEU A 237 14.05 2.45 -22.02
N LYS A 238 14.94 1.66 -22.62
CA LYS A 238 16.24 2.13 -23.10
C LYS A 238 16.13 3.10 -24.29
N GLU A 239 15.14 2.91 -25.15
CA GLU A 239 14.86 3.80 -26.27
C GLU A 239 14.23 5.11 -25.85
N GLN A 240 13.49 5.11 -24.72
CA GLN A 240 12.80 6.27 -24.16
C GLN A 240 13.63 6.92 -23.05
N ASN A 241 14.61 7.73 -23.43
CA ASN A 241 15.54 8.38 -22.48
C ASN A 241 14.83 9.17 -21.39
N GLU A 242 13.76 9.92 -21.73
CA GLU A 242 12.99 10.73 -20.80
C GLU A 242 12.30 9.89 -19.72
N LEU A 243 11.65 8.80 -20.13
CA LEU A 243 10.99 7.87 -19.23
C LEU A 243 12.02 7.17 -18.32
N MET A 244 13.14 6.77 -18.86
CA MET A 244 14.24 6.15 -18.10
C MET A 244 14.81 7.12 -17.05
N HIS A 245 14.99 8.40 -17.40
CA HIS A 245 15.43 9.42 -16.44
C HIS A 245 14.42 9.61 -15.31
N LEU A 246 13.13 9.78 -15.65
CA LEU A 246 12.07 9.90 -14.65
C LEU A 246 12.06 8.71 -13.70
N LEU A 247 12.17 7.48 -14.23
CA LEU A 247 12.20 6.25 -13.43
C LEU A 247 13.38 6.19 -12.47
N LYS A 248 14.59 6.56 -12.93
CA LYS A 248 15.79 6.62 -12.07
C LYS A 248 15.57 7.56 -10.89
N TYR A 249 15.03 8.75 -11.12
CA TYR A 249 14.73 9.70 -10.05
C TYR A 249 13.68 9.15 -9.08
N LEU A 250 12.61 8.55 -9.59
CA LEU A 250 11.57 7.95 -8.74
C LEU A 250 12.10 6.77 -7.91
N LEU A 251 13.00 5.93 -8.44
CA LEU A 251 13.61 4.84 -7.69
C LEU A 251 14.50 5.36 -6.55
N ILE A 252 15.32 6.39 -6.81
CA ILE A 252 16.15 7.02 -5.78
C ILE A 252 15.27 7.57 -4.65
N ILE A 253 14.20 8.27 -5.01
CA ILE A 253 13.27 8.83 -4.03
C ILE A 253 12.60 7.72 -3.22
N ASN A 254 12.09 6.67 -3.89
CA ASN A 254 11.46 5.56 -3.20
C ASN A 254 12.42 4.86 -2.22
N PHE A 255 13.69 4.70 -2.59
CA PHE A 255 14.71 4.12 -1.70
C PHE A 255 14.82 4.90 -0.38
N PHE A 256 15.06 6.21 -0.45
CA PHE A 256 15.21 7.04 0.74
C PHE A 256 13.89 7.23 1.49
N LEU A 257 12.79 7.41 0.76
CA LEU A 257 11.49 7.67 1.34
C LEU A 257 10.93 6.48 2.13
N HIS A 258 11.04 5.26 1.58
CA HIS A 258 10.62 4.07 2.30
C HIS A 258 11.45 3.81 3.55
N ALA A 259 12.77 4.06 3.50
CA ALA A 259 13.64 4.03 4.67
C ALA A 259 13.22 5.10 5.70
N PHE A 260 12.92 6.32 5.24
CA PHE A 260 12.46 7.41 6.09
C PHE A 260 11.14 7.07 6.81
N ILE A 261 10.09 6.72 6.06
CA ILE A 261 8.75 6.50 6.62
C ILE A 261 8.70 5.24 7.51
N ASN A 262 9.40 4.17 7.11
CA ASN A 262 9.29 2.88 7.77
C ASN A 262 10.38 2.61 8.82
N VAL A 263 11.46 3.39 8.89
CA VAL A 263 12.54 3.19 9.86
C VAL A 263 12.86 4.47 10.62
N LEU A 264 13.32 5.52 9.92
CA LEU A 264 13.84 6.72 10.58
C LEU A 264 12.78 7.43 11.42
N TYR A 265 11.59 7.66 10.84
CA TYR A 265 10.54 8.42 11.51
C TYR A 265 9.94 7.67 12.71
N PRO A 266 9.55 6.38 12.62
CA PRO A 266 9.14 5.62 13.79
C PRO A 266 10.20 5.54 14.89
N TYR A 267 11.49 5.37 14.52
CA TYR A 267 12.60 5.34 15.45
C TYR A 267 12.77 6.68 16.18
N LEU A 268 12.71 7.80 15.45
CA LEU A 268 12.77 9.14 16.03
C LEU A 268 11.66 9.33 17.07
N ILE A 269 10.40 9.07 16.72
CA ILE A 269 9.26 9.35 17.57
C ILE A 269 9.26 8.46 18.82
N ASN A 270 9.54 7.17 18.66
CA ASN A 270 9.37 6.22 19.76
C ASN A 270 10.64 6.00 20.59
N HIS A 271 11.81 6.00 19.95
CA HIS A 271 13.08 5.69 20.62
C HIS A 271 13.89 6.93 21.02
N VAL A 272 13.92 7.98 20.19
CA VAL A 272 14.68 9.19 20.47
C VAL A 272 13.89 10.20 21.29
N LEU A 273 12.67 10.50 20.86
CA LEU A 273 11.82 11.51 21.49
C LEU A 273 10.91 10.93 22.59
N HIS A 274 10.83 9.60 22.71
CA HIS A 274 10.01 8.88 23.70
C HIS A 274 8.55 9.37 23.75
N LEU A 275 8.00 9.78 22.58
CA LEU A 275 6.61 10.26 22.50
C LEU A 275 5.64 9.09 22.62
N ALA A 276 4.42 9.40 23.12
CA ALA A 276 3.40 8.39 23.30
C ALA A 276 2.94 7.80 21.96
N SER A 277 2.58 6.51 21.97
CA SER A 277 2.08 5.81 20.77
C SER A 277 0.87 6.46 20.12
N VAL A 278 0.03 7.14 20.94
CA VAL A 278 -1.10 7.96 20.49
C VAL A 278 -0.62 9.09 19.58
N GLN A 279 0.46 9.80 19.96
CA GLN A 279 1.02 10.89 19.14
C GLN A 279 1.52 10.37 17.80
N PHE A 280 2.18 9.22 17.79
CA PHE A 280 2.60 8.59 16.53
C PHE A 280 1.41 8.25 15.62
N GLY A 281 0.31 7.71 16.19
CA GLY A 281 -0.93 7.47 15.45
C GLY A 281 -1.53 8.77 14.88
N VAL A 282 -1.54 9.85 15.67
CA VAL A 282 -1.99 11.18 15.24
C VAL A 282 -1.12 11.70 14.07
N PHE A 283 0.21 11.57 14.16
CA PHE A 283 1.12 11.98 13.09
C PHE A 283 0.82 11.24 11.78
N GLN A 284 0.58 9.93 11.86
CA GLN A 284 0.18 9.14 10.69
C GLN A 284 -1.14 9.63 10.08
N ALA A 285 -2.13 10.00 10.92
CA ALA A 285 -3.37 10.58 10.42
C ALA A 285 -3.16 11.89 9.67
N PHE A 286 -2.31 12.79 10.20
CA PHE A 286 -1.99 14.05 9.53
C PHE A 286 -1.20 13.86 8.24
N TYR A 287 -0.34 12.83 8.16
CA TYR A 287 0.31 12.44 6.91
C TYR A 287 -0.71 12.10 5.81
N PHE A 288 -1.67 11.25 6.11
CA PHE A 288 -2.74 10.90 5.17
C PHE A 288 -3.67 12.08 4.88
N ALA A 289 -3.97 12.93 5.88
CA ALA A 289 -4.75 14.15 5.67
C ALA A 289 -4.07 15.08 4.65
N GLY A 290 -2.75 15.25 4.74
CA GLY A 290 -1.97 16.00 3.75
C GLY A 290 -2.08 15.42 2.35
N MET A 291 -2.03 14.09 2.21
CA MET A 291 -2.22 13.40 0.95
C MET A 291 -3.62 13.66 0.35
N ILE A 292 -4.66 13.58 1.17
CA ILE A 292 -6.06 13.79 0.73
C ILE A 292 -6.26 15.23 0.27
N VAL A 293 -5.83 16.21 1.06
CA VAL A 293 -6.01 17.64 0.74
C VAL A 293 -5.40 17.96 -0.61
N ILE A 294 -4.17 17.55 -0.87
CA ILE A 294 -3.52 17.80 -2.17
C ILE A 294 -4.16 16.98 -3.30
N SER A 295 -4.59 15.76 -3.05
CA SER A 295 -5.29 14.95 -4.06
C SER A 295 -6.56 15.65 -4.56
N VAL A 296 -7.36 16.19 -3.63
CA VAL A 296 -8.58 16.95 -3.95
C VAL A 296 -8.24 18.24 -4.69
N LEU A 297 -7.21 18.97 -4.24
CA LEU A 297 -6.78 20.21 -4.88
C LEU A 297 -6.27 20.01 -6.33
N ILE A 298 -5.53 18.92 -6.57
CA ILE A 298 -5.07 18.55 -7.91
C ILE A 298 -6.25 18.09 -8.77
N GLY A 299 -7.17 17.29 -8.23
CA GLY A 299 -8.34 16.79 -8.97
C GLY A 299 -9.32 17.88 -9.39
N ASN A 300 -9.45 18.96 -8.63
CA ASN A 300 -10.35 20.08 -8.92
C ASN A 300 -9.77 21.14 -9.87
N LYS A 301 -8.47 21.09 -10.17
CA LYS A 301 -7.86 22.02 -11.12
C LYS A 301 -8.23 21.62 -12.55
N LYS A 302 -9.01 22.45 -13.24
CA LYS A 302 -9.38 22.30 -14.66
C LYS A 302 -8.15 22.32 -15.60
N GLU A 303 -7.04 22.88 -15.17
CA GLU A 303 -5.77 22.91 -15.89
C GLU A 303 -4.66 22.39 -14.97
N GLN A 304 -4.08 21.24 -15.27
CA GLN A 304 -2.90 20.71 -14.57
C GLN A 304 -1.59 21.49 -14.91
N LYS A 305 -1.73 22.76 -15.19
CA LYS A 305 -0.71 23.63 -15.82
C LYS A 305 0.58 23.85 -15.05
N ASN A 306 0.87 23.26 -13.91
CA ASN A 306 2.17 23.45 -13.22
C ASN A 306 2.40 22.54 -12.02
N THR A 307 2.12 21.24 -12.10
CA THR A 307 2.62 20.33 -11.06
C THR A 307 4.07 19.97 -11.34
N ASN A 308 5.00 20.79 -10.85
CA ASN A 308 6.42 20.54 -11.00
C ASN A 308 6.85 19.43 -10.01
N ILE A 309 6.97 18.20 -10.52
CA ILE A 309 7.43 17.02 -9.76
C ILE A 309 8.72 17.33 -9.00
N GLY A 310 9.65 18.06 -9.63
CA GLY A 310 10.91 18.45 -9.01
C GLY A 310 10.75 19.31 -7.76
N ARG A 311 9.76 20.22 -7.73
CA ARG A 311 9.45 21.01 -6.53
C ARG A 311 8.88 20.15 -5.40
N GLY A 312 8.01 19.20 -5.73
CA GLY A 312 7.50 18.24 -4.74
C GLY A 312 8.62 17.44 -4.09
N ILE A 313 9.56 16.93 -4.91
CA ILE A 313 10.74 16.19 -4.43
C ILE A 313 11.63 17.08 -3.56
N LEU A 314 11.86 18.32 -3.96
CA LEU A 314 12.67 19.29 -3.23
C LEU A 314 12.08 19.56 -1.85
N LEU A 315 10.76 19.80 -1.78
CA LEU A 315 10.05 19.97 -0.51
C LEU A 315 10.15 18.72 0.36
N THR A 316 9.99 17.52 -0.19
CA THR A 316 10.14 16.25 0.52
C THR A 316 11.53 16.13 1.16
N GLY A 317 12.59 16.49 0.42
CA GLY A 317 13.97 16.47 0.95
C GLY A 317 14.19 17.46 2.09
N ILE A 318 13.71 18.70 1.94
CA ILE A 318 13.79 19.72 3.00
C ILE A 318 13.03 19.28 4.25
N ILE A 319 11.80 18.75 4.09
CA ILE A 319 11.00 18.27 5.21
C ILE A 319 11.68 17.09 5.91
N SER A 320 12.29 16.17 5.14
CA SER A 320 13.04 15.04 5.71
C SER A 320 14.20 15.52 6.57
N PHE A 321 14.93 16.53 6.13
CA PHE A 321 16.00 17.15 6.91
C PHE A 321 15.46 17.82 8.19
N LEU A 322 14.40 18.63 8.08
CA LEU A 322 13.80 19.33 9.20
C LEU A 322 13.27 18.35 10.25
N LEU A 323 12.62 17.26 9.86
CA LEU A 323 12.14 16.22 10.79
C LEU A 323 13.25 15.55 11.58
N GLY A 324 14.51 15.65 11.14
CA GLY A 324 15.68 15.18 11.89
C GLY A 324 16.15 16.12 13.01
N LEU A 325 15.82 17.42 12.96
CA LEU A 325 16.34 18.42 13.92
C LEU A 325 16.02 18.12 15.39
N PRO A 326 14.84 17.60 15.76
CA PRO A 326 14.57 17.27 17.16
C PRO A 326 15.53 16.24 17.76
N SER A 327 16.15 15.39 16.94
CA SER A 327 17.12 14.40 17.43
C SER A 327 18.43 15.02 17.95
N LEU A 328 18.70 16.29 17.64
CA LEU A 328 19.86 17.03 18.16
C LEU A 328 19.67 17.55 19.58
N GLY A 329 18.51 17.33 20.22
CA GLY A 329 18.26 17.81 21.58
C GLY A 329 18.15 19.33 21.68
N VAL A 330 17.76 20.03 20.60
CA VAL A 330 17.58 21.47 20.59
C VAL A 330 16.53 21.85 21.63
N SER A 331 16.91 22.61 22.66
CA SER A 331 16.08 22.90 23.85
C SER A 331 14.71 23.50 23.53
N VAL A 332 14.59 24.27 22.45
CA VAL A 332 13.32 24.84 21.97
C VAL A 332 12.35 23.74 21.45
N LEU A 333 12.91 22.61 20.97
CA LEU A 333 12.13 21.48 20.42
C LEU A 333 11.98 20.33 21.42
N THR A 334 12.32 20.50 22.72
CA THR A 334 12.20 19.46 23.75
C THR A 334 10.86 19.50 24.50
N GLY A 335 10.06 20.57 24.37
CA GLY A 335 8.73 20.64 24.93
C GLY A 335 7.73 19.74 24.19
N ASN A 336 7.07 18.79 24.85
CA ASN A 336 6.14 17.84 24.24
C ASN A 336 5.09 18.49 23.32
N PHE A 337 4.58 19.66 23.66
CA PHE A 337 3.59 20.37 22.85
C PHE A 337 4.21 20.94 21.58
N ILE A 338 5.37 21.61 21.68
CA ILE A 338 6.05 22.24 20.53
C ILE A 338 6.50 21.17 19.54
N VAL A 339 7.10 20.08 20.03
CA VAL A 339 7.50 18.93 19.20
C VAL A 339 6.31 18.31 18.49
N THR A 340 5.17 18.19 19.19
CA THR A 340 3.95 17.61 18.59
C THR A 340 3.42 18.48 17.47
N VAL A 341 3.28 19.79 17.68
CA VAL A 341 2.81 20.74 16.65
C VAL A 341 3.76 20.79 15.46
N TYR A 342 5.06 20.83 15.73
CA TYR A 342 6.12 20.80 14.73
C TYR A 342 6.02 19.53 13.84
N ASN A 343 5.91 18.35 14.45
CA ASN A 343 5.79 17.11 13.72
C ASN A 343 4.47 17.05 12.93
N ILE A 344 3.34 17.47 13.49
CA ILE A 344 2.05 17.53 12.78
C ILE A 344 2.18 18.35 11.49
N PHE A 345 2.75 19.56 11.58
CA PHE A 345 2.90 20.43 10.44
C PHE A 345 3.81 19.83 9.36
N LEU A 346 4.98 19.31 9.75
CA LEU A 346 5.93 18.74 8.81
C LEU A 346 5.43 17.45 8.17
N ILE A 347 4.79 16.56 8.95
CA ILE A 347 4.32 15.29 8.41
C ILE A 347 3.09 15.46 7.51
N PHE A 348 2.21 16.43 7.82
CA PHE A 348 1.12 16.84 6.94
C PHE A 348 1.67 17.36 5.60
N THR A 349 2.66 18.26 5.67
CA THR A 349 3.31 18.82 4.48
C THR A 349 4.07 17.74 3.69
N MET A 350 4.62 16.73 4.36
CA MET A 350 5.25 15.57 3.74
C MET A 350 4.24 14.76 2.92
N GLY A 351 3.08 14.44 3.49
CA GLY A 351 2.00 13.75 2.78
C GLY A 351 1.52 14.54 1.56
N ALA A 352 1.38 15.85 1.71
CA ALA A 352 1.03 16.78 0.63
C ALA A 352 2.09 16.78 -0.49
N ALA A 353 3.37 16.89 -0.14
CA ALA A 353 4.48 16.88 -1.09
C ALA A 353 4.55 15.57 -1.87
N LEU A 354 4.39 14.41 -1.20
CA LEU A 354 4.39 13.11 -1.85
C LEU A 354 3.25 12.91 -2.84
N THR A 355 2.06 13.37 -2.51
CA THR A 355 0.93 13.30 -3.45
C THR A 355 1.16 14.18 -4.66
N SER A 356 1.80 15.36 -4.46
CA SER A 356 2.18 16.25 -5.56
C SER A 356 3.28 15.68 -6.47
N ILE A 357 4.00 14.64 -6.03
CA ILE A 357 4.94 13.87 -6.84
C ILE A 357 4.23 12.70 -7.53
N ASN A 358 3.52 11.88 -6.75
CA ASN A 358 2.98 10.59 -7.22
C ASN A 358 1.92 10.76 -8.32
N ILE A 359 0.98 11.70 -8.17
CA ILE A 359 -0.09 11.90 -9.16
C ILE A 359 0.49 12.34 -10.51
N PRO A 360 1.28 13.43 -10.62
CA PRO A 360 1.84 13.83 -11.90
C PRO A 360 2.83 12.82 -12.48
N ALA A 361 3.64 12.16 -11.65
CA ALA A 361 4.56 11.14 -12.12
C ALA A 361 3.81 9.98 -12.77
N MET A 362 2.73 9.49 -12.14
CA MET A 362 1.91 8.42 -12.70
C MET A 362 1.26 8.84 -14.02
N VAL A 363 0.71 10.05 -14.10
CA VAL A 363 0.13 10.60 -15.34
C VAL A 363 1.19 10.71 -16.43
N ALA A 364 2.38 11.22 -16.11
CA ALA A 364 3.49 11.34 -17.07
C ALA A 364 3.88 9.96 -17.63
N ILE A 365 4.08 8.96 -16.76
CA ILE A 365 4.40 7.60 -17.17
C ILE A 365 3.31 7.02 -18.08
N GLN A 366 2.03 7.20 -17.74
CA GLN A 366 0.91 6.70 -18.54
C GLN A 366 0.84 7.35 -19.92
N ARG A 367 1.12 8.67 -20.02
CA ARG A 367 1.14 9.41 -21.30
C ARG A 367 2.31 9.02 -22.20
N MET A 368 3.49 8.80 -21.61
CA MET A 368 4.69 8.39 -22.34
C MET A 368 4.67 6.92 -22.80
N THR A 369 3.69 6.14 -22.32
CA THR A 369 3.60 4.71 -22.59
C THR A 369 2.49 4.41 -23.59
N PRO A 370 2.78 3.70 -24.70
CA PRO A 370 1.76 3.25 -25.66
C PRO A 370 0.69 2.39 -24.95
N GLU A 371 -0.57 2.51 -25.40
CA GLU A 371 -1.70 1.80 -24.77
C GLU A 371 -1.48 0.29 -24.67
N ALA A 372 -0.94 -0.33 -25.73
CA ALA A 372 -0.67 -1.76 -25.78
C ALA A 372 0.37 -2.26 -24.75
N MET A 373 1.25 -1.38 -24.25
CA MET A 373 2.32 -1.71 -23.30
C MET A 373 2.07 -1.14 -21.90
N ARG A 374 1.07 -0.27 -21.72
CA ARG A 374 0.82 0.47 -20.48
C ARG A 374 0.70 -0.44 -19.25
N GLY A 375 -0.09 -1.50 -19.34
CA GLY A 375 -0.25 -2.46 -18.25
C GLY A 375 1.05 -3.18 -17.88
N ARG A 376 1.84 -3.58 -18.88
CA ARG A 376 3.13 -4.28 -18.67
C ARG A 376 4.16 -3.36 -18.02
N ILE A 377 4.27 -2.11 -18.49
CA ILE A 377 5.20 -1.12 -17.94
C ILE A 377 4.82 -0.77 -16.50
N MET A 378 3.52 -0.55 -16.21
CA MET A 378 3.04 -0.33 -14.84
C MET A 378 3.33 -1.51 -13.92
N GLY A 379 3.21 -2.75 -14.41
CA GLY A 379 3.59 -3.94 -13.65
C GLY A 379 5.08 -3.99 -13.32
N VAL A 380 5.96 -3.73 -14.30
CA VAL A 380 7.42 -3.67 -14.07
C VAL A 380 7.79 -2.54 -13.10
N LEU A 381 7.17 -1.38 -13.23
CA LEU A 381 7.37 -0.27 -12.29
C LEU A 381 6.98 -0.65 -10.87
N GLY A 382 5.84 -1.33 -10.70
CA GLY A 382 5.41 -1.85 -9.40
C GLY A 382 6.45 -2.80 -8.79
N ILE A 383 7.03 -3.69 -9.60
CA ILE A 383 8.09 -4.61 -9.14
C ILE A 383 9.37 -3.84 -8.77
N LEU A 384 9.80 -2.88 -9.60
CA LEU A 384 11.00 -2.09 -9.32
C LEU A 384 10.87 -1.24 -8.06
N THR A 385 9.73 -0.56 -7.89
CA THR A 385 9.47 0.25 -6.69
C THR A 385 9.31 -0.61 -5.45
N ALA A 386 8.62 -1.75 -5.54
CA ALA A 386 8.50 -2.71 -4.43
C ALA A 386 9.84 -3.37 -4.09
N GLY A 387 10.74 -3.57 -5.07
CA GLY A 387 12.05 -4.18 -4.86
C GLY A 387 13.08 -3.24 -4.23
N ILE A 388 13.04 -1.94 -4.56
CA ILE A 388 13.99 -0.96 -4.02
C ILE A 388 13.70 -0.59 -2.56
N ALA A 389 12.44 -0.61 -2.15
CA ALA A 389 12.01 -0.21 -0.81
C ALA A 389 12.66 -1.04 0.31
N PRO A 390 12.67 -2.40 0.27
CA PRO A 390 13.31 -3.22 1.30
C PRO A 390 14.81 -2.95 1.44
N LEU A 391 15.51 -2.65 0.33
CA LEU A 391 16.92 -2.34 0.36
C LEU A 391 17.20 -1.08 1.19
N GLY A 392 16.41 -0.02 1.01
CA GLY A 392 16.49 1.18 1.81
C GLY A 392 16.17 0.91 3.29
N ILE A 393 15.10 0.18 3.56
CA ILE A 393 14.64 -0.15 4.92
C ILE A 393 15.72 -0.93 5.69
N VAL A 394 16.31 -1.97 5.09
CA VAL A 394 17.35 -2.79 5.73
C VAL A 394 18.62 -1.98 5.95
N LEU A 395 19.09 -1.27 4.92
CA LEU A 395 20.31 -0.49 5.03
C LEU A 395 20.20 0.55 6.17
N PHE A 396 19.13 1.32 6.16
CA PHE A 396 18.92 2.36 7.18
C PHE A 396 18.61 1.77 8.55
N GLY A 397 17.91 0.62 8.61
CA GLY A 397 17.64 -0.08 9.86
C GLY A 397 18.90 -0.60 10.57
N ILE A 398 19.91 -1.06 9.81
CA ILE A 398 21.21 -1.47 10.36
C ILE A 398 22.01 -0.24 10.79
N ILE A 399 22.07 0.79 9.95
CA ILE A 399 22.92 1.94 10.19
C ILE A 399 22.39 2.80 11.34
N ILE A 400 21.06 2.88 11.56
CA ILE A 400 20.48 3.74 12.59
C ILE A 400 20.88 3.35 14.01
N ASP A 401 21.20 2.08 14.22
CA ASP A 401 21.69 1.59 15.52
C ASP A 401 23.19 1.92 15.74
N MET A 402 23.91 2.35 14.68
CA MET A 402 25.35 2.60 14.69
C MET A 402 25.72 4.08 14.66
N VAL A 403 24.83 4.94 14.14
CA VAL A 403 25.11 6.37 13.97
C VAL A 403 24.00 7.22 14.54
N HIS A 404 24.34 8.47 14.87
CA HIS A 404 23.33 9.42 15.36
C HIS A 404 22.21 9.62 14.33
N PRO A 405 20.92 9.51 14.71
CA PRO A 405 19.78 9.57 13.78
C PRO A 405 19.78 10.78 12.86
N PHE A 406 20.19 11.96 13.37
CA PHE A 406 20.29 13.19 12.57
C PHE A 406 21.12 13.03 11.30
N ILE A 407 22.19 12.22 11.33
CA ILE A 407 23.06 11.98 10.17
C ILE A 407 22.24 11.31 9.04
N LEU A 408 21.41 10.34 9.39
CA LEU A 408 20.59 9.61 8.41
C LEU A 408 19.44 10.47 7.87
N PHE A 409 18.82 11.29 8.73
CA PHE A 409 17.82 12.27 8.30
C PHE A 409 18.42 13.29 7.34
N SER A 410 19.61 13.80 7.66
CA SER A 410 20.34 14.77 6.83
C SER A 410 20.76 14.14 5.50
N LEU A 411 21.30 12.93 5.52
CA LEU A 411 21.69 12.20 4.31
C LEU A 411 20.47 12.01 3.38
N SER A 412 19.36 11.51 3.92
CA SER A 412 18.11 11.32 3.16
C SER A 412 17.60 12.65 2.61
N GLY A 413 17.52 13.68 3.45
CA GLY A 413 17.05 15.01 3.06
C GLY A 413 17.92 15.63 1.96
N ILE A 414 19.25 15.57 2.09
CA ILE A 414 20.18 16.11 1.09
C ILE A 414 20.09 15.33 -0.23
N CYS A 415 20.09 13.98 -0.19
CA CYS A 415 20.01 13.17 -1.39
C CYS A 415 18.69 13.39 -2.15
N ILE A 416 17.57 13.47 -1.43
CA ILE A 416 16.25 13.77 -2.04
C ILE A 416 16.24 15.21 -2.60
N THR A 417 16.77 16.19 -1.87
CA THR A 417 16.86 17.59 -2.32
C THR A 417 17.69 17.73 -3.59
N ILE A 418 18.87 17.11 -3.65
CA ILE A 418 19.75 17.10 -4.84
C ILE A 418 19.00 16.43 -6.02
N THR A 419 18.30 15.36 -5.77
CA THR A 419 17.48 14.67 -6.79
C THR A 419 16.38 15.59 -7.33
N GLY A 420 15.70 16.33 -6.47
CA GLY A 420 14.68 17.32 -6.85
C GLY A 420 15.24 18.49 -7.65
N LEU A 421 16.41 19.00 -7.26
CA LEU A 421 17.11 20.07 -8.00
C LEU A 421 17.57 19.60 -9.38
N ARG A 422 18.10 18.38 -9.50
CA ARG A 422 18.50 17.82 -10.79
C ARG A 422 17.29 17.64 -11.70
N LEU A 423 16.21 17.04 -11.18
CA LEU A 423 14.98 16.85 -11.95
C LEU A 423 14.37 18.18 -12.42
N SER A 424 14.35 19.21 -11.57
CA SER A 424 13.81 20.51 -11.92
C SER A 424 14.62 21.25 -12.99
N ARG A 425 15.90 20.90 -13.15
CA ARG A 425 16.83 21.46 -14.15
C ARG A 425 16.97 20.59 -15.42
N ASP A 426 16.44 19.38 -15.39
CA ASP A 426 16.54 18.42 -16.50
C ASP A 426 15.64 18.87 -17.65
N LYS A 427 16.28 19.37 -18.72
CA LYS A 427 15.59 19.89 -19.91
C LYS A 427 14.83 18.79 -20.67
N SER A 428 15.24 17.53 -20.55
CA SER A 428 14.58 16.39 -21.21
C SER A 428 13.16 16.19 -20.66
N LEU A 429 12.94 16.53 -19.39
CA LEU A 429 11.65 16.40 -18.73
C LEU A 429 10.80 17.67 -18.75
N THR A 430 11.36 18.81 -19.19
CA THR A 430 10.58 20.06 -19.39
C THR A 430 9.58 19.94 -20.54
N PHE A 431 9.77 18.98 -21.44
CA PHE A 431 8.82 18.68 -22.50
C PHE A 431 7.52 18.07 -21.95
N ILE A 432 7.60 17.30 -20.87
CA ILE A 432 6.42 16.76 -20.14
C ILE A 432 5.59 17.92 -19.58
N GLN A 433 6.25 19.00 -19.15
CA GLN A 433 5.59 20.21 -18.65
C GLN A 433 5.04 21.11 -19.76
N LYS A 434 5.63 21.06 -20.97
CA LYS A 434 5.23 21.92 -22.12
C LYS A 434 4.21 21.27 -23.05
N SER A 435 4.16 19.95 -23.18
CA SER A 435 3.16 19.28 -24.05
C SER A 435 1.72 19.48 -23.54
N GLU A 436 1.54 19.92 -22.30
CA GLU A 436 0.25 20.34 -21.75
C GLU A 436 -0.19 21.72 -22.32
N ALA A 437 0.73 22.54 -22.82
CA ALA A 437 0.44 23.86 -23.33
C ALA A 437 0.10 23.90 -24.84
N VAL A 438 0.32 22.81 -25.58
CA VAL A 438 0.13 22.79 -27.05
C VAL A 438 -1.18 22.08 -27.46
N GLN A 439 -1.86 21.38 -26.54
CA GLN A 439 -3.14 20.70 -26.81
C GLN A 439 -4.35 21.37 -26.15
N SER A 440 -4.19 22.56 -25.58
CA SER A 440 -5.25 23.46 -25.15
C SER A 440 -5.36 24.63 -26.16
#